data_1aacb23300e95f40f61c74375b10201c
#
_entry.id   1aacb23300e95f40f61c74375b10201c
#
_cell.length_a   1.000
_cell.length_b   1.000
_cell.length_c   1.000
_cell.angle_alpha   90.00
_cell.angle_beta   90.00
_cell.angle_gamma   90.00
#
_symmetry.space_group_name_H-M   'P 1'
#
loop_
_entity.id
_entity.type
_entity.pdbx_description
1 polymer ?
#
loop_
_entity_poly.entity_id
_entity_poly.type
_entity_poly.pdbx_seq_one_letter_code
_entity_poly.pdbx_strand_id
1 'polypeptide(L)'
;CIRDSSKGVNPDEVVAVGAAVQGAVLTDEIKGVVLLDVTPLSMGIETLGGVMTKLIDANTTIPCKKSETFSTAADNQSEVTIHVLQGERPMAAQNKSIGQFNLSGIAPARRGVPQIEVTFDIDANGILKVSAKDKATGKEQAIRIEASSGLSKEEIEKMKAEAEANAEADKKEREKIDKLNQADSMIFTTENQLKELGDKLPADKKAPIEAALQKLKDAHKAQDLAAVDTAMAELNTAFQAASAEMYAQSGAQGGAQAGPDMNAGQAGGAQDNSKHGDNVQDADFE
;
A
#
# COMPACT_ATOMS: atom_id res chain seq x y z
N CYS A 1 36.09 5.68 -6.10
CA CYS A 1 36.09 6.35 -4.78
C CYS A 1 37.19 5.76 -3.95
N ILE A 2 38.21 6.55 -3.61
CA ILE A 2 39.23 6.18 -2.65
C ILE A 2 38.54 6.32 -1.29
N ARG A 3 38.23 5.18 -0.65
CA ARG A 3 37.80 5.19 0.76
C ARG A 3 39.05 5.55 1.58
N ASP A 4 39.07 6.78 2.09
CA ASP A 4 40.05 7.15 3.08
C ASP A 4 39.82 6.29 4.34
N SER A 5 40.73 5.38 4.58
CA SER A 5 40.75 4.63 5.83
C SER A 5 41.37 5.52 6.90
N SER A 6 40.63 5.80 7.98
CA SER A 6 41.14 6.50 9.13
C SER A 6 42.25 5.65 9.77
N LYS A 7 43.49 6.16 9.75
CA LYS A 7 44.66 5.55 10.41
C LYS A 7 44.78 5.93 11.87
N GLY A 8 43.82 6.70 12.40
CA GLY A 8 43.87 7.25 13.74
C GLY A 8 43.27 6.34 14.83
N VAL A 9 42.69 5.20 14.48
CA VAL A 9 42.05 4.28 15.42
C VAL A 9 42.71 2.90 15.30
N ASN A 10 43.17 2.36 16.43
CA ASN A 10 43.71 1.01 16.50
C ASN A 10 42.58 -0.01 16.22
N PRO A 11 42.71 -0.93 15.25
CA PRO A 11 41.71 -1.94 14.97
C PRO A 11 41.32 -2.82 16.16
N ASP A 12 42.27 -3.10 17.05
CA ASP A 12 42.02 -3.96 18.22
C ASP A 12 41.23 -3.24 19.32
N GLU A 13 41.23 -1.90 19.32
CA GLU A 13 40.54 -1.06 20.32
C GLU A 13 39.27 -0.42 19.80
N VAL A 14 39.01 -0.47 18.48
CA VAL A 14 37.92 0.27 17.81
C VAL A 14 36.55 -0.09 18.39
N VAL A 15 36.33 -1.35 18.76
CA VAL A 15 35.05 -1.80 19.34
C VAL A 15 34.86 -1.20 20.74
N ALA A 16 35.90 -1.19 21.55
CA ALA A 16 35.84 -0.61 22.89
C ALA A 16 35.65 0.92 22.85
N VAL A 17 36.35 1.60 21.96
CA VAL A 17 36.18 3.04 21.73
C VAL A 17 34.76 3.35 21.21
N GLY A 18 34.24 2.57 20.26
CA GLY A 18 32.88 2.72 19.76
C GLY A 18 31.83 2.52 20.86
N ALA A 19 32.00 1.52 21.71
CA ALA A 19 31.09 1.26 22.83
C ALA A 19 31.16 2.40 23.88
N ALA A 20 32.34 2.95 24.16
CA ALA A 20 32.49 4.10 25.05
C ALA A 20 31.83 5.36 24.51
N VAL A 21 31.99 5.65 23.21
CA VAL A 21 31.34 6.78 22.56
C VAL A 21 29.82 6.62 22.59
N GLN A 22 29.32 5.42 22.31
CA GLN A 22 27.87 5.14 22.36
C GLN A 22 27.32 5.28 23.78
N GLY A 23 28.06 4.81 24.80
CA GLY A 23 27.73 5.00 26.21
C GLY A 23 27.66 6.49 26.60
N ALA A 24 28.64 7.28 26.16
CA ALA A 24 28.71 8.71 26.44
C ALA A 24 27.60 9.52 25.72
N VAL A 25 27.17 9.08 24.55
CA VAL A 25 26.00 9.65 23.86
C VAL A 25 24.70 9.34 24.61
N LEU A 26 24.52 8.11 25.11
CA LEU A 26 23.36 7.69 25.90
C LEU A 26 23.27 8.37 27.28
N THR A 27 24.39 8.80 27.84
CA THR A 27 24.45 9.52 29.13
C THR A 27 24.50 11.05 29.00
N ASP A 28 24.29 11.58 27.78
CA ASP A 28 24.35 13.02 27.46
C ASP A 28 25.71 13.68 27.74
N GLU A 29 26.79 12.90 27.95
CA GLU A 29 28.13 13.42 28.17
C GLU A 29 28.75 14.01 26.89
N ILE A 30 28.38 13.47 25.72
CA ILE A 30 28.81 13.99 24.41
C ILE A 30 27.61 14.65 23.74
N LYS A 31 27.65 15.98 23.61
CA LYS A 31 26.66 16.78 22.91
C LYS A 31 27.06 16.97 21.44
N GLY A 32 26.10 16.79 20.53
CA GLY A 32 26.33 17.04 19.10
C GLY A 32 26.67 15.81 18.25
N VAL A 33 26.72 14.62 18.84
CA VAL A 33 26.80 13.36 18.11
C VAL A 33 25.49 12.61 18.33
N VAL A 34 24.75 12.36 17.25
CA VAL A 34 23.53 11.54 17.26
C VAL A 34 23.86 10.25 16.51
N LEU A 35 23.75 9.12 17.20
CA LEU A 35 23.80 7.82 16.57
C LEU A 35 22.39 7.46 16.11
N LEU A 36 22.20 7.39 14.81
CA LEU A 36 20.94 6.93 14.20
C LEU A 36 21.18 5.56 13.59
N ASP A 37 20.50 4.58 14.12
CA ASP A 37 20.45 3.26 13.50
C ASP A 37 19.34 3.21 12.45
N VAL A 38 19.52 2.43 11.39
CA VAL A 38 18.58 2.36 10.27
C VAL A 38 18.33 0.92 9.83
N THR A 39 17.15 0.68 9.28
CA THR A 39 16.84 -0.60 8.63
C THR A 39 17.67 -0.77 7.36
N PRO A 40 18.42 -1.87 7.19
CA PRO A 40 19.28 -2.05 6.01
C PRO A 40 18.52 -2.36 4.73
N LEU A 41 17.32 -2.95 4.85
CA LEU A 41 16.42 -3.35 3.77
C LEU A 41 14.98 -2.98 4.13
N SER A 42 14.15 -2.83 3.09
CA SER A 42 12.70 -2.64 3.24
C SER A 42 12.04 -3.87 3.88
N MET A 43 10.99 -3.61 4.64
CA MET A 43 10.16 -4.64 5.27
C MET A 43 8.71 -4.45 4.85
N GLY A 44 8.01 -5.55 4.64
CA GLY A 44 6.62 -5.53 4.18
C GLY A 44 5.94 -6.88 4.34
N ILE A 45 4.78 -6.98 3.74
CA ILE A 45 3.98 -8.22 3.70
C ILE A 45 3.69 -8.65 2.27
N GLU A 46 3.44 -9.93 2.10
CA GLU A 46 2.87 -10.47 0.87
C GLU A 46 1.41 -10.09 0.74
N THR A 47 1.04 -9.59 -0.44
CA THR A 47 -0.33 -9.22 -0.81
C THR A 47 -0.79 -9.99 -2.03
N LEU A 48 -2.02 -9.72 -2.48
CA LEU A 48 -2.66 -10.41 -3.60
C LEU A 48 -1.77 -10.43 -4.85
N GLY A 49 -1.62 -11.63 -5.44
CA GLY A 49 -0.75 -11.84 -6.60
C GLY A 49 0.72 -12.13 -6.26
N GLY A 50 1.05 -12.35 -4.97
CA GLY A 50 2.43 -12.63 -4.55
C GLY A 50 3.32 -11.38 -4.60
N VAL A 51 2.75 -10.19 -4.49
CA VAL A 51 3.48 -8.92 -4.48
C VAL A 51 3.89 -8.56 -3.06
N MET A 52 5.10 -8.05 -2.88
CA MET A 52 5.54 -7.47 -1.62
C MET A 52 5.08 -6.02 -1.51
N THR A 53 4.19 -5.73 -0.57
CA THR A 53 3.82 -4.37 -0.19
C THR A 53 4.71 -3.90 0.96
N LYS A 54 5.52 -2.87 0.71
CA LYS A 54 6.45 -2.31 1.68
C LYS A 54 5.71 -1.43 2.67
N LEU A 55 5.93 -1.64 3.97
CA LEU A 55 5.46 -0.78 5.05
C LEU A 55 6.59 0.10 5.59
N ILE A 56 7.79 -0.45 5.69
CA ILE A 56 8.98 0.26 6.13
C ILE A 56 10.01 0.20 5.01
N ASP A 57 10.44 1.36 4.53
CA ASP A 57 11.47 1.45 3.49
C ASP A 57 12.88 1.24 4.06
N ALA A 58 13.80 0.80 3.19
CA ALA A 58 15.22 0.74 3.55
C ALA A 58 15.74 2.11 4.02
N ASN A 59 16.71 2.10 4.91
CA ASN A 59 17.32 3.28 5.53
C ASN A 59 16.34 4.13 6.37
N THR A 60 15.22 3.55 6.81
CA THR A 60 14.35 4.19 7.81
C THR A 60 15.03 4.13 9.17
N THR A 61 15.09 5.26 9.88
CA THR A 61 15.64 5.34 11.23
C THR A 61 14.80 4.57 12.23
N ILE A 62 15.46 3.87 13.17
CA ILE A 62 14.81 3.18 14.26
C ILE A 62 15.06 3.91 15.59
N PRO A 63 14.11 3.86 16.55
CA PRO A 63 12.86 3.10 16.51
C PRO A 63 11.83 3.70 15.54
N CYS A 64 11.00 2.85 14.92
CA CYS A 64 9.94 3.31 14.04
C CYS A 64 8.70 2.42 14.13
N LYS A 65 7.54 3.04 13.89
CA LYS A 65 6.25 2.35 13.83
C LYS A 65 5.46 2.78 12.60
N LYS A 66 4.99 1.81 11.83
CA LYS A 66 4.16 2.03 10.64
C LYS A 66 2.97 1.09 10.66
N SER A 67 1.81 1.60 10.25
CA SER A 67 0.58 0.82 10.17
C SER A 67 -0.09 1.07 8.82
N GLU A 68 -0.64 0.01 8.24
CA GLU A 68 -1.40 0.07 7.00
C GLU A 68 -2.61 -0.86 7.08
N THR A 69 -3.71 -0.49 6.40
CA THR A 69 -4.95 -1.27 6.43
C THR A 69 -5.09 -2.07 5.15
N PHE A 70 -5.21 -3.37 5.31
CA PHE A 70 -5.43 -4.35 4.25
C PHE A 70 -6.83 -4.94 4.34
N SER A 71 -7.19 -5.74 3.33
CA SER A 71 -8.48 -6.42 3.29
C SER A 71 -8.33 -7.86 2.84
N THR A 72 -9.45 -8.61 2.88
CA THR A 72 -9.49 -10.00 2.43
C THR A 72 -9.49 -10.11 0.91
N ALA A 73 -8.85 -11.15 0.38
CA ALA A 73 -8.76 -11.44 -1.05
C ALA A 73 -9.93 -12.29 -1.58
N ALA A 74 -10.65 -12.99 -0.67
CA ALA A 74 -11.78 -13.85 -1.02
C ALA A 74 -13.01 -13.55 -0.16
N ASP A 75 -14.19 -13.94 -0.68
CA ASP A 75 -15.46 -13.82 0.04
C ASP A 75 -15.50 -14.79 1.23
N ASN A 76 -16.10 -14.35 2.33
CA ASN A 76 -16.28 -15.14 3.55
C ASN A 76 -14.97 -15.72 4.12
N GLN A 77 -13.85 -15.04 3.89
CA GLN A 77 -12.56 -15.43 4.41
C GLN A 77 -12.51 -15.18 5.93
N SER A 78 -12.47 -16.25 6.72
CA SER A 78 -12.45 -16.21 8.18
C SER A 78 -11.06 -16.08 8.80
N GLU A 79 -10.02 -16.23 7.98
CA GLU A 79 -8.61 -16.21 8.38
C GLU A 79 -7.74 -15.56 7.30
N VAL A 80 -6.76 -14.78 7.72
CA VAL A 80 -5.74 -14.16 6.84
C VAL A 80 -4.36 -14.54 7.33
N THR A 81 -3.53 -15.01 6.42
CA THR A 81 -2.12 -15.27 6.66
C THR A 81 -1.31 -14.00 6.43
N ILE A 82 -0.57 -13.56 7.42
CA ILE A 82 0.36 -12.44 7.32
C ILE A 82 1.76 -13.01 7.12
N HIS A 83 2.28 -12.89 5.91
CA HIS A 83 3.62 -13.31 5.54
C HIS A 83 4.56 -12.10 5.53
N VAL A 84 5.47 -12.06 6.48
CA VAL A 84 6.39 -10.93 6.70
C VAL A 84 7.67 -11.15 5.91
N LEU A 85 8.03 -10.15 5.11
CA LEU A 85 9.13 -10.21 4.14
C LEU A 85 10.13 -9.08 4.38
N GLN A 86 11.38 -9.35 4.04
CA GLN A 86 12.47 -8.37 4.03
C GLN A 86 13.21 -8.43 2.70
N GLY A 87 13.39 -7.28 2.04
CA GLY A 87 14.10 -7.17 0.76
C GLY A 87 13.64 -6.00 -0.08
N GLU A 88 14.18 -5.92 -1.31
CA GLU A 88 13.92 -4.79 -2.20
C GLU A 88 13.13 -5.17 -3.45
N ARG A 89 12.95 -6.46 -3.73
CA ARG A 89 12.29 -6.92 -4.94
C ARG A 89 10.76 -6.85 -4.82
N PRO A 90 10.02 -6.57 -5.90
CA PRO A 90 8.57 -6.42 -5.84
C PRO A 90 7.81 -7.73 -5.60
N MET A 91 8.40 -8.89 -5.94
CA MET A 91 7.74 -10.18 -5.74
C MET A 91 8.10 -10.80 -4.40
N ALA A 92 7.10 -11.31 -3.68
CA ALA A 92 7.27 -11.93 -2.37
C ALA A 92 8.29 -13.09 -2.39
N ALA A 93 8.21 -13.95 -3.39
CA ALA A 93 9.09 -15.12 -3.54
C ALA A 93 10.59 -14.77 -3.74
N GLN A 94 10.88 -13.52 -4.09
CA GLN A 94 12.24 -13.03 -4.36
C GLN A 94 12.85 -12.31 -3.14
N ASN A 95 12.09 -12.19 -2.06
CA ASN A 95 12.51 -11.58 -0.81
C ASN A 95 12.67 -12.62 0.29
N LYS A 96 13.36 -12.25 1.36
CA LYS A 96 13.55 -13.13 2.51
C LYS A 96 12.29 -13.17 3.37
N SER A 97 11.75 -14.36 3.60
CA SER A 97 10.72 -14.58 4.62
C SER A 97 11.34 -14.48 6.01
N ILE A 98 10.81 -13.58 6.84
CA ILE A 98 11.29 -13.38 8.22
C ILE A 98 10.27 -13.82 9.26
N GLY A 99 9.03 -14.09 8.86
CA GLY A 99 8.00 -14.64 9.73
C GLY A 99 6.67 -14.80 9.04
N GLN A 100 5.82 -15.64 9.64
CA GLN A 100 4.46 -15.88 9.16
C GLN A 100 3.56 -16.16 10.34
N PHE A 101 2.35 -15.60 10.33
CA PHE A 101 1.33 -15.92 11.32
C PHE A 101 -0.07 -15.72 10.75
N ASN A 102 -1.07 -16.29 11.43
CA ASN A 102 -2.44 -16.26 10.97
C ASN A 102 -3.30 -15.43 11.91
N LEU A 103 -4.09 -14.52 11.35
CA LEU A 103 -5.17 -13.84 12.05
C LEU A 103 -6.48 -14.56 11.72
N SER A 104 -7.04 -15.25 12.71
CA SER A 104 -8.30 -16.01 12.58
C SER A 104 -9.48 -15.33 13.26
N GLY A 105 -10.69 -15.73 12.84
CA GLY A 105 -11.95 -15.26 13.42
C GLY A 105 -12.38 -13.89 12.92
N ILE A 106 -12.03 -13.59 11.69
CA ILE A 106 -12.57 -12.48 10.91
C ILE A 106 -14.05 -12.79 10.62
N ALA A 107 -14.92 -11.79 10.78
CA ALA A 107 -16.33 -11.95 10.47
C ALA A 107 -16.52 -12.24 8.97
N PRO A 108 -17.36 -13.24 8.61
CA PRO A 108 -17.67 -13.51 7.20
C PRO A 108 -18.24 -12.27 6.53
N ALA A 109 -17.59 -11.84 5.45
CA ALA A 109 -18.01 -10.70 4.66
C ALA A 109 -17.53 -10.86 3.21
N ARG A 110 -18.03 -10.01 2.31
CA ARG A 110 -17.50 -9.95 0.94
C ARG A 110 -16.01 -9.54 0.96
N ARG A 111 -15.23 -10.01 0.00
CA ARG A 111 -13.84 -9.58 -0.16
C ARG A 111 -13.76 -8.05 -0.25
N GLY A 112 -12.71 -7.47 0.32
CA GLY A 112 -12.52 -6.02 0.34
C GLY A 112 -13.27 -5.29 1.47
N VAL A 113 -14.22 -5.93 2.17
CA VAL A 113 -14.99 -5.31 3.27
C VAL A 113 -14.25 -5.37 4.60
N PRO A 114 -13.67 -6.52 5.04
CA PRO A 114 -12.92 -6.58 6.29
C PRO A 114 -11.72 -5.63 6.26
N GLN A 115 -11.48 -4.93 7.37
CA GLN A 115 -10.36 -4.01 7.52
C GLN A 115 -9.37 -4.57 8.54
N ILE A 116 -8.22 -5.00 8.03
CA ILE A 116 -7.15 -5.61 8.82
C ILE A 116 -6.00 -4.62 8.88
N GLU A 117 -5.79 -4.05 10.05
CA GLU A 117 -4.66 -3.14 10.30
C GLU A 117 -3.43 -3.96 10.65
N VAL A 118 -2.41 -3.86 9.80
CA VAL A 118 -1.10 -4.47 10.04
C VAL A 118 -0.14 -3.39 10.51
N THR A 119 0.47 -3.61 11.66
CA THR A 119 1.41 -2.68 12.29
C THR A 119 2.77 -3.32 12.41
N PHE A 120 3.78 -2.63 11.90
CA PHE A 120 5.20 -2.92 12.08
C PHE A 120 5.75 -1.96 13.12
N ASP A 121 6.35 -2.49 14.16
CA ASP A 121 6.92 -1.74 15.29
C ASP A 121 8.34 -2.24 15.54
N ILE A 122 9.35 -1.41 15.22
CA ILE A 122 10.77 -1.73 15.41
C ILE A 122 11.25 -0.91 16.59
N ASP A 123 11.74 -1.58 17.61
CA ASP A 123 12.29 -0.92 18.79
C ASP A 123 13.75 -0.42 18.57
N ALA A 124 14.30 0.28 19.55
CA ALA A 124 15.66 0.80 19.51
C ALA A 124 16.75 -0.32 19.46
N ASN A 125 16.40 -1.56 19.74
CA ASN A 125 17.29 -2.71 19.66
C ASN A 125 17.17 -3.45 18.32
N GLY A 126 16.35 -2.93 17.38
CA GLY A 126 16.11 -3.56 16.09
C GLY A 126 15.16 -4.77 16.14
N ILE A 127 14.45 -4.97 17.26
CA ILE A 127 13.47 -6.04 17.37
C ILE A 127 12.19 -5.60 16.67
N LEU A 128 11.75 -6.39 15.69
CA LEU A 128 10.52 -6.16 14.93
C LEU A 128 9.35 -6.89 15.59
N LYS A 129 8.31 -6.17 15.94
CA LYS A 129 7.01 -6.70 16.30
C LYS A 129 6.03 -6.42 15.17
N VAL A 130 5.43 -7.46 14.60
CA VAL A 130 4.37 -7.33 13.61
C VAL A 130 3.06 -7.77 14.25
N SER A 131 2.05 -6.91 14.22
CA SER A 131 0.71 -7.24 14.68
C SER A 131 -0.31 -7.01 13.57
N ALA A 132 -1.33 -7.85 13.53
CA ALA A 132 -2.47 -7.72 12.64
C ALA A 132 -3.74 -7.68 13.49
N LYS A 133 -4.59 -6.67 13.26
CA LYS A 133 -5.83 -6.46 14.00
C LYS A 133 -6.99 -6.27 13.05
N ASP A 134 -8.03 -7.07 13.24
CA ASP A 134 -9.31 -6.85 12.58
C ASP A 134 -10.07 -5.72 13.29
N LYS A 135 -10.33 -4.61 12.56
CA LYS A 135 -11.01 -3.43 13.12
C LYS A 135 -12.47 -3.70 13.49
N ALA A 136 -13.11 -4.67 12.84
CA ALA A 136 -14.51 -4.98 13.10
C ALA A 136 -14.70 -5.86 14.36
N THR A 137 -13.89 -6.90 14.51
CA THR A 137 -14.00 -7.84 15.64
C THR A 137 -13.10 -7.47 16.81
N GLY A 138 -12.10 -6.62 16.58
CA GLY A 138 -11.08 -6.27 17.56
C GLY A 138 -10.06 -7.37 17.82
N LYS A 139 -10.15 -8.52 17.13
CA LYS A 139 -9.19 -9.61 17.26
C LYS A 139 -7.83 -9.19 16.74
N GLU A 140 -6.80 -9.55 17.49
CA GLU A 140 -5.42 -9.20 17.20
C GLU A 140 -4.53 -10.43 17.36
N GLN A 141 -3.56 -10.57 16.48
CA GLN A 141 -2.45 -11.51 16.57
C GLN A 141 -1.16 -10.78 16.29
N ALA A 142 -0.08 -11.24 16.91
CA ALA A 142 1.22 -10.63 16.74
C ALA A 142 2.34 -11.68 16.75
N ILE A 143 3.40 -11.38 16.01
CA ILE A 143 4.66 -12.12 16.07
C ILE A 143 5.78 -11.16 16.45
N ARG A 144 6.75 -11.65 17.22
CA ARG A 144 8.00 -10.95 17.52
C ARG A 144 9.13 -11.62 16.75
N ILE A 145 9.87 -10.84 16.02
CA ILE A 145 10.98 -11.27 15.17
C ILE A 145 12.25 -10.63 15.72
N GLU A 146 13.17 -11.45 16.22
CA GLU A 146 14.41 -10.96 16.79
C GLU A 146 15.46 -10.73 15.71
N ALA A 147 16.32 -9.74 15.92
CA ALA A 147 17.39 -9.37 14.98
C ALA A 147 18.43 -10.48 14.76
N SER A 148 18.42 -11.53 15.61
CA SER A 148 19.30 -12.70 15.47
C SER A 148 19.08 -13.53 14.22
N SER A 149 17.93 -13.35 13.53
CA SER A 149 17.68 -13.88 12.18
C SER A 149 18.31 -13.02 11.08
N GLY A 150 19.16 -12.07 11.46
CA GLY A 150 19.71 -11.02 10.60
C GLY A 150 20.51 -11.58 9.43
N LEU A 151 20.36 -10.89 8.31
CA LEU A 151 21.17 -11.06 7.12
C LEU A 151 22.61 -10.60 7.43
N SER A 152 23.59 -11.33 6.92
CA SER A 152 24.98 -10.84 6.91
C SER A 152 25.09 -9.60 6.00
N LYS A 153 26.13 -8.79 6.20
CA LYS A 153 26.38 -7.62 5.33
C LYS A 153 26.49 -8.02 3.86
N GLU A 154 27.11 -9.18 3.60
CA GLU A 154 27.28 -9.72 2.25
C GLU A 154 25.93 -10.12 1.63
N GLU A 155 25.03 -10.72 2.41
CA GLU A 155 23.67 -11.05 1.94
C GLU A 155 22.85 -9.78 1.66
N ILE A 156 22.96 -8.75 2.48
CA ILE A 156 22.29 -7.45 2.26
C ILE A 156 22.79 -6.80 0.96
N GLU A 157 24.12 -6.75 0.75
CA GLU A 157 24.71 -6.19 -0.47
C GLU A 157 24.28 -7.00 -1.71
N LYS A 158 24.27 -8.31 -1.60
CA LYS A 158 23.80 -9.21 -2.65
C LYS A 158 22.34 -8.97 -3.01
N MET A 159 21.45 -8.89 -2.03
CA MET A 159 20.03 -8.62 -2.26
C MET A 159 19.78 -7.25 -2.90
N LYS A 160 20.55 -6.23 -2.53
CA LYS A 160 20.49 -4.91 -3.17
C LYS A 160 20.97 -4.95 -4.62
N ALA A 161 22.09 -5.60 -4.87
CA ALA A 161 22.63 -5.76 -6.22
C ALA A 161 21.70 -6.57 -7.14
N GLU A 162 21.09 -7.64 -6.61
CA GLU A 162 20.10 -8.43 -7.36
C GLU A 162 18.85 -7.62 -7.68
N ALA A 163 18.38 -6.77 -6.75
CA ALA A 163 17.23 -5.90 -6.98
C ALA A 163 17.53 -4.86 -8.07
N GLU A 164 18.72 -4.25 -8.05
CA GLU A 164 19.15 -3.30 -9.08
C GLU A 164 19.30 -3.98 -10.45
N ALA A 165 19.92 -5.16 -10.50
CA ALA A 165 20.15 -5.89 -11.75
C ALA A 165 18.85 -6.35 -12.42
N ASN A 166 17.82 -6.62 -11.65
CA ASN A 166 16.53 -7.12 -12.16
C ASN A 166 15.42 -6.03 -12.20
N ALA A 167 15.72 -4.78 -11.86
CA ALA A 167 14.73 -3.72 -11.67
C ALA A 167 13.75 -3.56 -12.84
N GLU A 168 14.22 -3.65 -14.09
CA GLU A 168 13.35 -3.54 -15.26
C GLU A 168 12.45 -4.77 -15.46
N ALA A 169 12.98 -5.97 -15.24
CA ALA A 169 12.21 -7.20 -15.34
C ALA A 169 11.15 -7.27 -14.25
N ASP A 170 11.54 -6.94 -13.02
CA ASP A 170 10.68 -6.89 -11.84
C ASP A 170 9.55 -5.87 -11.98
N LYS A 171 9.85 -4.71 -12.57
CA LYS A 171 8.85 -3.69 -12.87
C LYS A 171 7.78 -4.20 -13.83
N LYS A 172 8.20 -4.88 -14.90
CA LYS A 172 7.26 -5.47 -15.87
C LYS A 172 6.41 -6.58 -15.27
N GLU A 173 7.01 -7.42 -14.42
CA GLU A 173 6.30 -8.48 -13.72
C GLU A 173 5.26 -7.91 -12.75
N ARG A 174 5.63 -6.89 -11.99
CA ARG A 174 4.70 -6.19 -11.10
C ARG A 174 3.56 -5.53 -11.87
N GLU A 175 3.85 -4.79 -12.94
CA GLU A 175 2.84 -4.17 -13.79
C GLU A 175 1.86 -5.19 -14.36
N LYS A 176 2.35 -6.38 -14.74
CA LYS A 176 1.52 -7.50 -15.18
C LYS A 176 0.55 -7.94 -14.09
N ILE A 177 1.06 -8.16 -12.88
CA ILE A 177 0.26 -8.62 -11.75
C ILE A 177 -0.74 -7.54 -11.31
N ASP A 178 -0.31 -6.29 -11.23
CA ASP A 178 -1.18 -5.16 -10.88
C ASP A 178 -2.37 -5.04 -11.85
N LYS A 179 -2.13 -5.22 -13.16
CA LYS A 179 -3.19 -5.25 -14.17
C LYS A 179 -4.13 -6.43 -13.99
N LEU A 180 -3.61 -7.62 -13.73
CA LEU A 180 -4.44 -8.80 -13.47
C LEU A 180 -5.29 -8.63 -12.21
N ASN A 181 -4.72 -8.09 -11.13
CA ASN A 181 -5.45 -7.80 -9.90
C ASN A 181 -6.54 -6.73 -10.12
N GLN A 182 -6.25 -5.72 -10.94
CA GLN A 182 -7.23 -4.70 -11.30
C GLN A 182 -8.38 -5.30 -12.13
N ALA A 183 -8.07 -6.17 -13.09
CA ALA A 183 -9.09 -6.88 -13.88
C ALA A 183 -9.96 -7.78 -12.98
N ASP A 184 -9.36 -8.51 -12.04
CA ASP A 184 -10.10 -9.35 -11.09
C ASP A 184 -11.02 -8.52 -10.19
N SER A 185 -10.56 -7.38 -9.70
CA SER A 185 -11.39 -6.44 -8.93
C SER A 185 -12.55 -5.89 -9.74
N MET A 186 -12.32 -5.57 -11.03
CA MET A 186 -13.36 -5.08 -11.93
C MET A 186 -14.40 -6.17 -12.25
N ILE A 187 -13.96 -7.41 -12.51
CA ILE A 187 -14.83 -8.57 -12.68
C ILE A 187 -15.76 -8.72 -11.48
N PHE A 188 -15.17 -8.75 -10.28
CA PHE A 188 -15.93 -8.93 -9.03
C PHE A 188 -16.94 -7.81 -8.78
N THR A 189 -16.50 -6.56 -8.94
CA THR A 189 -17.38 -5.39 -8.76
C THR A 189 -18.54 -5.41 -9.74
N THR A 190 -18.25 -5.74 -11.01
CA THR A 190 -19.27 -5.84 -12.07
C THR A 190 -20.28 -6.93 -11.79
N GLU A 191 -19.83 -8.12 -11.37
CA GLU A 191 -20.73 -9.23 -11.01
C GLU A 191 -21.67 -8.85 -9.87
N ASN A 192 -21.15 -8.18 -8.85
CA ASN A 192 -21.97 -7.73 -7.73
C ASN A 192 -22.97 -6.66 -8.16
N GLN A 193 -22.55 -5.69 -8.95
CA GLN A 193 -23.44 -4.66 -9.49
C GLN A 193 -24.53 -5.27 -10.39
N LEU A 194 -24.22 -6.25 -11.23
CA LEU A 194 -25.20 -6.97 -12.03
C LEU A 194 -26.18 -7.76 -11.17
N LYS A 195 -25.76 -8.33 -10.06
CA LYS A 195 -26.66 -9.02 -9.11
C LYS A 195 -27.59 -8.04 -8.38
N GLU A 196 -27.09 -6.89 -7.99
CA GLU A 196 -27.84 -5.87 -7.23
C GLU A 196 -28.78 -5.05 -8.12
N LEU A 197 -28.38 -4.78 -9.36
CA LEU A 197 -29.10 -3.95 -10.31
C LEU A 197 -29.85 -4.76 -11.38
N GLY A 198 -29.70 -6.09 -11.40
CA GLY A 198 -30.14 -6.97 -12.47
C GLY A 198 -31.61 -6.86 -12.82
N ASP A 199 -32.47 -6.55 -11.85
CA ASP A 199 -33.92 -6.35 -12.05
C ASP A 199 -34.28 -4.89 -12.44
N LYS A 200 -33.34 -3.97 -12.27
CA LYS A 200 -33.51 -2.53 -12.55
C LYS A 200 -32.91 -2.10 -13.88
N LEU A 201 -31.99 -2.93 -14.42
CA LEU A 201 -31.34 -2.68 -15.71
C LEU A 201 -32.18 -3.25 -16.87
N PRO A 202 -32.49 -2.45 -17.89
CA PRO A 202 -33.13 -2.95 -19.14
C PRO A 202 -32.26 -4.06 -19.76
N ALA A 203 -32.90 -5.09 -20.30
CA ALA A 203 -32.24 -6.27 -20.85
C ALA A 203 -31.26 -5.94 -22.00
N ASP A 204 -31.57 -4.91 -22.78
CA ASP A 204 -30.75 -4.38 -23.88
C ASP A 204 -29.42 -3.75 -23.38
N LYS A 205 -29.34 -3.31 -22.11
CA LYS A 205 -28.15 -2.75 -21.50
C LYS A 205 -27.36 -3.78 -20.68
N LYS A 206 -28.06 -4.77 -20.14
CA LYS A 206 -27.47 -5.87 -19.41
C LYS A 206 -26.59 -6.75 -20.31
N ALA A 207 -27.09 -7.09 -21.49
CA ALA A 207 -26.40 -7.96 -22.44
C ALA A 207 -25.01 -7.45 -22.89
N PRO A 208 -24.81 -6.16 -23.25
CA PRO A 208 -23.47 -5.66 -23.54
C PRO A 208 -22.49 -5.73 -22.36
N ILE A 209 -22.96 -5.45 -21.12
CA ILE A 209 -22.14 -5.53 -19.92
C ILE A 209 -21.73 -6.98 -19.64
N GLU A 210 -22.68 -7.92 -19.74
CA GLU A 210 -22.39 -9.35 -19.57
C GLU A 210 -21.41 -9.88 -20.62
N ALA A 211 -21.55 -9.46 -21.89
CA ALA A 211 -20.63 -9.82 -22.96
C ALA A 211 -19.22 -9.26 -22.73
N ALA A 212 -19.10 -8.00 -22.34
CA ALA A 212 -17.80 -7.39 -22.01
C ALA A 212 -17.17 -8.03 -20.77
N LEU A 213 -17.97 -8.35 -19.74
CA LEU A 213 -17.55 -9.07 -18.55
C LEU A 213 -16.99 -10.46 -18.90
N GLN A 214 -17.67 -11.20 -19.79
CA GLN A 214 -17.20 -12.52 -20.21
C GLN A 214 -15.86 -12.42 -20.95
N LYS A 215 -15.72 -11.46 -21.86
CA LYS A 215 -14.41 -11.21 -22.52
C LYS A 215 -13.31 -10.90 -21.53
N LEU A 216 -13.60 -10.08 -20.51
CA LEU A 216 -12.61 -9.74 -19.48
C LEU A 216 -12.21 -10.98 -18.66
N LYS A 217 -13.16 -11.85 -18.30
CA LYS A 217 -12.86 -13.12 -17.63
C LYS A 217 -11.99 -14.04 -18.46
N ASP A 218 -12.29 -14.15 -19.75
CA ASP A 218 -11.53 -15.01 -20.66
C ASP A 218 -10.10 -14.48 -20.86
N ALA A 219 -9.95 -13.17 -21.06
CA ALA A 219 -8.65 -12.50 -21.15
C ALA A 219 -7.82 -12.63 -19.85
N HIS A 220 -8.48 -12.45 -18.69
CA HIS A 220 -7.86 -12.63 -17.37
C HIS A 220 -7.37 -14.07 -17.17
N LYS A 221 -8.20 -15.07 -17.52
CA LYS A 221 -7.84 -16.49 -17.45
C LYS A 221 -6.69 -16.85 -18.39
N ALA A 222 -6.64 -16.25 -19.56
CA ALA A 222 -5.55 -16.42 -20.53
C ALA A 222 -4.28 -15.65 -20.15
N GLN A 223 -4.35 -14.74 -19.15
CA GLN A 223 -3.28 -13.82 -18.76
C GLN A 223 -2.75 -12.94 -19.92
N ASP A 224 -3.61 -12.65 -20.89
CA ASP A 224 -3.29 -11.80 -22.03
C ASP A 224 -3.55 -10.33 -21.65
N LEU A 225 -2.48 -9.60 -21.37
CA LEU A 225 -2.55 -8.21 -20.91
C LEU A 225 -3.18 -7.26 -21.94
N ALA A 226 -2.93 -7.47 -23.24
CA ALA A 226 -3.48 -6.63 -24.28
C ALA A 226 -4.99 -6.83 -24.40
N ALA A 227 -5.43 -8.10 -24.33
CA ALA A 227 -6.86 -8.44 -24.31
C ALA A 227 -7.53 -7.94 -23.02
N VAL A 228 -6.83 -7.99 -21.87
CA VAL A 228 -7.32 -7.45 -20.58
C VAL A 228 -7.53 -5.95 -20.69
N ASP A 229 -6.55 -5.18 -21.18
CA ASP A 229 -6.68 -3.71 -21.32
C ASP A 229 -7.87 -3.35 -22.23
N THR A 230 -8.03 -4.06 -23.35
CA THR A 230 -9.14 -3.85 -24.30
C THR A 230 -10.49 -4.18 -23.66
N ALA A 231 -10.60 -5.32 -23.00
CA ALA A 231 -11.84 -5.77 -22.37
C ALA A 231 -12.25 -4.89 -21.18
N MET A 232 -11.29 -4.36 -20.40
CA MET A 232 -11.54 -3.38 -19.35
C MET A 232 -12.10 -2.07 -19.90
N ALA A 233 -11.57 -1.58 -21.03
CA ALA A 233 -12.08 -0.38 -21.70
C ALA A 233 -13.48 -0.60 -22.25
N GLU A 234 -13.75 -1.75 -22.89
CA GLU A 234 -15.10 -2.11 -23.38
C GLU A 234 -16.12 -2.19 -22.24
N LEU A 235 -15.75 -2.82 -21.13
CA LEU A 235 -16.60 -2.94 -19.94
C LEU A 235 -16.93 -1.56 -19.34
N ASN A 236 -15.93 -0.70 -19.22
CA ASN A 236 -16.12 0.67 -18.75
C ASN A 236 -17.08 1.47 -19.64
N THR A 237 -16.92 1.35 -20.95
CA THR A 237 -17.80 2.02 -21.93
C THR A 237 -19.23 1.51 -21.82
N ALA A 238 -19.43 0.19 -21.67
CA ALA A 238 -20.75 -0.41 -21.49
C ALA A 238 -21.44 0.08 -20.21
N PHE A 239 -20.69 0.20 -19.11
CA PHE A 239 -21.20 0.75 -17.85
C PHE A 239 -21.57 2.23 -17.94
N GLN A 240 -20.74 3.04 -18.58
CA GLN A 240 -21.02 4.47 -18.77
C GLN A 240 -22.29 4.67 -19.59
N ALA A 241 -22.47 3.89 -20.66
CA ALA A 241 -23.69 3.95 -21.47
C ALA A 241 -24.95 3.54 -20.67
N ALA A 242 -24.85 2.50 -19.84
CA ALA A 242 -25.97 2.07 -19.00
C ALA A 242 -26.30 3.08 -17.88
N SER A 243 -25.31 3.67 -17.25
CA SER A 243 -25.52 4.66 -16.20
C SER A 243 -26.08 5.98 -16.73
N ALA A 244 -25.63 6.46 -17.88
CA ALA A 244 -26.14 7.68 -18.51
C ALA A 244 -27.64 7.60 -18.78
N GLU A 245 -28.13 6.45 -19.24
CA GLU A 245 -29.57 6.26 -19.48
C GLU A 245 -30.39 6.10 -18.20
N MET A 246 -29.86 5.44 -17.19
CA MET A 246 -30.52 5.39 -15.86
C MET A 246 -30.73 6.79 -15.29
N TYR A 247 -29.75 7.67 -15.43
CA TYR A 247 -29.87 9.08 -15.03
C TYR A 247 -30.88 9.82 -15.91
N ALA A 248 -30.92 9.57 -17.21
CA ALA A 248 -31.91 10.16 -18.13
C ALA A 248 -33.34 9.71 -17.80
N GLN A 249 -33.57 8.44 -17.48
CA GLN A 249 -34.88 7.90 -17.11
C GLN A 249 -35.33 8.36 -15.71
N SER A 250 -34.41 8.47 -14.73
CA SER A 250 -34.75 8.99 -13.41
C SER A 250 -35.02 10.49 -13.41
N GLY A 251 -34.39 11.26 -14.32
CA GLY A 251 -34.65 12.67 -14.53
C GLY A 251 -36.01 12.96 -15.23
N ALA A 252 -36.50 11.99 -16.02
CA ALA A 252 -37.80 12.12 -16.70
C ALA A 252 -39.02 11.82 -15.79
N GLN A 253 -38.85 11.12 -14.66
CA GLN A 253 -39.89 10.83 -13.68
C GLN A 253 -39.96 11.78 -12.49
N GLY A 254 -38.99 12.70 -12.36
CA GLY A 254 -38.92 13.72 -11.30
C GLY A 254 -39.19 15.12 -11.84
N GLY A 255 -40.32 15.34 -12.47
CA GLY A 255 -40.76 16.68 -12.83
C GLY A 255 -41.07 17.54 -11.60
N ALA A 256 -40.46 18.72 -11.56
CA ALA A 256 -40.75 19.85 -10.69
C ALA A 256 -40.36 19.75 -9.20
N GLN A 257 -39.05 20.03 -8.89
CA GLN A 257 -38.77 20.96 -7.79
C GLN A 257 -37.43 21.64 -8.03
N ALA A 258 -37.46 22.96 -7.93
CA ALA A 258 -36.43 23.92 -8.27
C ALA A 258 -35.07 23.58 -7.70
N GLY A 259 -34.07 23.45 -8.57
CA GLY A 259 -32.67 23.52 -8.21
C GLY A 259 -32.21 24.97 -8.14
N PRO A 260 -31.29 25.35 -7.24
CA PRO A 260 -30.69 26.67 -7.27
C PRO A 260 -29.78 26.79 -8.49
N ASP A 261 -30.06 27.82 -9.25
CA ASP A 261 -29.37 28.38 -10.39
C ASP A 261 -27.85 28.54 -10.09
N MET A 262 -27.01 27.82 -10.80
CA MET A 262 -25.57 28.09 -10.90
C MET A 262 -25.20 28.27 -12.35
N ASN A 263 -25.71 29.35 -12.92
CA ASN A 263 -25.13 29.91 -14.13
C ASN A 263 -25.03 31.42 -13.97
N ALA A 264 -23.84 31.92 -14.02
CA ALA A 264 -23.41 33.15 -14.66
C ALA A 264 -22.15 33.72 -14.01
N GLY A 265 -21.16 33.94 -14.85
CA GLY A 265 -20.08 34.82 -14.45
C GLY A 265 -18.76 34.61 -15.14
N GLN A 266 -18.80 34.57 -16.47
CA GLN A 266 -17.61 34.92 -17.25
C GLN A 266 -17.68 36.40 -17.59
N ALA A 267 -16.75 37.17 -17.12
CA ALA A 267 -16.05 38.28 -17.80
C ALA A 267 -15.53 39.35 -16.86
N GLY A 268 -14.24 39.57 -16.92
CA GLY A 268 -13.68 40.89 -17.07
C GLY A 268 -13.32 41.70 -15.83
N GLY A 269 -12.08 42.06 -15.73
CA GLY A 269 -11.69 43.37 -15.25
C GLY A 269 -10.82 43.42 -14.01
N ALA A 270 -9.61 43.83 -14.24
CA ALA A 270 -8.58 44.27 -13.32
C ALA A 270 -9.03 45.35 -12.32
N GLN A 271 -8.33 45.39 -11.24
CA GLN A 271 -7.80 46.52 -10.46
C GLN A 271 -7.99 46.39 -8.95
N ASP A 272 -6.88 46.14 -8.32
CA ASP A 272 -6.16 47.02 -7.39
C ASP A 272 -6.87 47.43 -6.08
N ASN A 273 -6.11 47.22 -5.06
CA ASN A 273 -5.86 48.02 -3.89
C ASN A 273 -6.17 47.47 -2.49
N SER A 274 -5.07 47.04 -1.90
CA SER A 274 -4.61 47.40 -0.53
C SER A 274 -5.57 47.38 0.66
N LYS A 275 -5.06 46.73 1.67
CA LYS A 275 -4.99 47.08 3.08
C LYS A 275 -5.66 46.17 4.09
N HIS A 276 -4.79 45.72 4.96
CA HIS A 276 -4.86 45.64 6.43
C HIS A 276 -5.64 44.50 7.07
N GLY A 277 -4.88 43.83 7.93
CA GLY A 277 -5.39 43.22 9.13
C GLY A 277 -4.53 42.05 9.64
N ASP A 278 -3.44 42.40 10.35
CA ASP A 278 -2.70 41.53 11.26
C ASP A 278 -3.63 40.80 12.22
N ASN A 279 -3.37 39.51 12.42
CA ASN A 279 -3.46 38.90 13.75
C ASN A 279 -2.75 37.55 13.74
N VAL A 280 -1.46 37.56 13.97
CA VAL A 280 -0.71 36.44 14.46
C VAL A 280 -0.72 36.52 15.97
N GLN A 281 -1.37 35.58 16.64
CA GLN A 281 -1.20 35.38 18.09
C GLN A 281 -0.13 34.26 18.27
N ASP A 282 0.99 34.70 18.79
CA ASP A 282 2.02 33.83 19.37
C ASP A 282 1.44 33.11 20.59
N ALA A 283 1.61 31.79 20.64
CA ALA A 283 1.38 31.02 21.85
C ALA A 283 2.75 30.67 22.44
N ASP A 284 3.06 31.35 23.55
CA ASP A 284 4.16 31.04 24.46
C ASP A 284 3.93 29.66 25.10
N PHE A 285 4.94 28.82 25.07
CA PHE A 285 5.07 27.63 25.90
C PHE A 285 6.11 27.92 27.00
N GLU A 286 5.64 27.88 28.23
CA GLU A 286 6.45 27.62 29.41
C GLU A 286 6.73 26.14 29.57
#